data_5483f3a28c940f6c3bb6f585abcd86ef
#
_entry.id   5483f3a28c940f6c3bb6f585abcd86ef
#
_cell.length_a   1.000
_cell.length_b   1.000
_cell.length_c   1.000
_cell.angle_alpha   90.00
_cell.angle_beta   90.00
_cell.angle_gamma   90.00
#
_symmetry.space_group_name_H-M   'P 1'
#
loop_
_entity.id
_entity.type
_entity.pdbx_description
1 polymer ?
#
loop_
_entity_poly.entity_id
_entity_poly.type
_entity_poly.pdbx_seq_one_letter_code
_entity_poly.pdbx_strand_id
1 'polypeptide(L)'
;MIRIPLKTTRTDGISLFAAMVLACSSLPAHAATLTATADIKGCTDAGISGRATLREERTEEGIKEVTIHLKVEGLSDGKHAVHIHETGACEPCSAAKGHHDPGPFGQTRPDSAGDTVPATDINHPYQMGDLINIEVKNGRGSMKHTTNRVTLSAGRLSILDEDGSAFIIHTNED
;
A
#
# COMPACT_ATOMS: atom_id res chain seq x y z
N MET A 1 2.78 13.77 -7.29
CA MET A 1 2.95 13.31 -5.92
C MET A 1 1.71 13.61 -5.11
N ILE A 2 1.35 12.79 -4.19
CA ILE A 2 -0.03 12.51 -3.81
C ILE A 2 -0.24 12.67 -2.32
N ARG A 3 -1.39 13.17 -1.93
CA ARG A 3 -1.81 13.26 -0.54
C ARG A 3 -2.85 12.19 -0.23
N ILE A 4 -2.64 11.43 0.86
CA ILE A 4 -3.64 10.51 1.38
C ILE A 4 -3.83 10.72 2.88
N PRO A 5 -5.03 11.10 3.33
CA PRO A 5 -5.50 10.59 4.60
C PRO A 5 -6.24 9.27 4.33
N LEU A 6 -5.72 8.17 4.84
CA LEU A 6 -6.43 6.90 4.83
C LEU A 6 -7.65 6.99 5.75
N LYS A 7 -8.84 6.80 5.17
CA LYS A 7 -10.07 6.62 5.94
C LYS A 7 -10.39 5.13 6.00
N THR A 8 -10.41 4.57 7.20
CA THR A 8 -10.92 3.21 7.45
C THR A 8 -12.43 3.27 7.61
N THR A 9 -13.14 2.46 6.85
CA THR A 9 -14.55 2.15 7.12
C THR A 9 -14.65 0.72 7.66
N ARG A 10 -15.03 0.62 8.93
CA ARG A 10 -15.35 -0.66 9.56
C ARG A 10 -16.83 -0.89 9.39
N THR A 11 -17.22 -1.90 8.66
CA THR A 11 -18.62 -2.35 8.62
C THR A 11 -18.83 -3.34 9.75
N ASP A 12 -19.32 -2.84 10.88
CA ASP A 12 -19.79 -3.69 11.98
C ASP A 12 -21.20 -4.17 11.63
N GLY A 13 -21.33 -5.47 11.38
CA GLY A 13 -22.63 -6.11 11.22
C GLY A 13 -23.38 -6.13 12.56
N ILE A 14 -24.55 -5.48 12.61
CA ILE A 14 -25.44 -5.48 13.77
C ILE A 14 -26.05 -6.88 13.92
N SER A 15 -25.68 -7.60 14.97
CA SER A 15 -26.37 -8.84 15.36
C SER A 15 -27.50 -8.54 16.29
N LEU A 16 -28.74 -8.81 15.85
CA LEU A 16 -29.92 -8.91 16.73
C LEU A 16 -29.83 -10.22 17.53
N PHE A 17 -29.84 -10.08 18.85
CA PHE A 17 -29.96 -11.23 19.74
C PHE A 17 -31.39 -11.79 19.71
N ALA A 18 -31.55 -13.00 19.25
CA ALA A 18 -32.66 -13.85 19.59
C ALA A 18 -32.12 -15.09 20.30
N ALA A 19 -32.48 -15.23 21.56
CA ALA A 19 -32.12 -16.39 22.37
C ALA A 19 -32.94 -17.59 21.94
N MET A 20 -32.29 -18.73 21.54
CA MET A 20 -32.82 -20.08 21.75
C MET A 20 -31.84 -21.19 21.37
N VAL A 21 -31.59 -22.08 22.31
CA VAL A 21 -31.16 -23.48 22.22
C VAL A 21 -29.75 -23.79 21.62
N LEU A 22 -28.92 -24.36 22.51
CA LEU A 22 -27.60 -24.93 22.27
C LEU A 22 -27.61 -25.95 21.13
N ALA A 23 -27.16 -25.53 19.96
CA ALA A 23 -26.48 -26.36 19.01
C ALA A 23 -25.16 -25.66 18.75
N CYS A 24 -24.04 -26.23 19.17
CA CYS A 24 -22.69 -25.71 18.97
C CYS A 24 -22.33 -25.87 17.50
N SER A 25 -22.92 -25.07 16.64
CA SER A 25 -22.48 -24.88 15.26
C SER A 25 -21.42 -23.79 15.28
N SER A 26 -20.14 -24.19 15.20
CA SER A 26 -19.03 -23.31 14.94
C SER A 26 -19.24 -22.68 13.55
N LEU A 27 -19.87 -21.51 13.52
CA LEU A 27 -19.88 -20.70 12.31
C LEU A 27 -18.41 -20.33 12.00
N PRO A 28 -17.93 -20.53 10.77
CA PRO A 28 -16.62 -20.05 10.41
C PRO A 28 -16.62 -18.53 10.63
N ALA A 29 -15.75 -18.09 11.52
CA ALA A 29 -15.50 -16.67 11.70
C ALA A 29 -14.94 -16.14 10.38
N HIS A 30 -15.75 -15.50 9.57
CA HIS A 30 -15.27 -14.76 8.42
C HIS A 30 -14.30 -13.69 8.95
N ALA A 31 -13.04 -13.84 8.60
CA ALA A 31 -12.03 -12.84 8.92
C ALA A 31 -12.50 -11.50 8.33
N ALA A 32 -12.57 -10.46 9.15
CA ALA A 32 -13.01 -9.15 8.71
C ALA A 32 -12.07 -8.65 7.60
N THR A 33 -12.63 -8.36 6.43
CA THR A 33 -11.91 -7.74 5.34
C THR A 33 -11.64 -6.28 5.69
N LEU A 34 -10.37 -5.85 5.68
CA LEU A 34 -9.99 -4.46 5.83
C LEU A 34 -9.81 -3.83 4.45
N THR A 35 -10.27 -2.58 4.31
CA THR A 35 -10.10 -1.82 3.07
C THR A 35 -9.54 -0.43 3.37
N ALA A 36 -8.74 0.08 2.45
CA ALA A 36 -8.22 1.44 2.49
C ALA A 36 -8.24 2.05 1.09
N THR A 37 -8.23 3.36 0.99
CA THR A 37 -8.18 4.08 -0.28
C THR A 37 -7.21 5.24 -0.21
N ALA A 38 -6.61 5.54 -1.35
CA ALA A 38 -5.69 6.62 -1.54
C ALA A 38 -6.05 7.42 -2.80
N ASP A 39 -6.28 8.72 -2.65
CA ASP A 39 -6.47 9.60 -3.80
C ASP A 39 -5.12 10.14 -4.30
N ILE A 40 -4.90 10.01 -5.60
CA ILE A 40 -3.65 10.39 -6.28
C ILE A 40 -3.77 11.77 -6.91
N LYS A 41 -2.75 12.61 -6.69
CA LYS A 41 -2.68 13.96 -7.26
C LYS A 41 -1.24 14.27 -7.64
N GLY A 42 -1.03 15.01 -8.69
CA GLY A 42 0.31 15.47 -9.06
C GLY A 42 0.91 16.42 -8.02
N CYS A 43 2.22 16.34 -7.83
CA CYS A 43 2.96 17.25 -6.96
C CYS A 43 3.01 18.69 -7.49
N THR A 44 3.35 18.78 -8.75
CA THR A 44 3.51 20.06 -9.48
C THR A 44 2.59 20.14 -10.68
N ASP A 45 2.03 19.03 -11.12
CA ASP A 45 1.12 18.94 -12.26
C ASP A 45 -0.30 18.61 -11.77
N ALA A 46 -1.17 19.60 -11.82
CA ALA A 46 -2.58 19.47 -11.43
C ALA A 46 -3.39 18.55 -12.38
N GLY A 47 -2.86 18.21 -13.55
CA GLY A 47 -3.48 17.29 -14.50
C GLY A 47 -3.39 15.82 -14.10
N ILE A 48 -2.51 15.49 -13.16
CA ILE A 48 -2.37 14.10 -12.67
C ILE A 48 -3.40 13.80 -11.59
N SER A 49 -4.15 12.73 -11.77
CA SER A 49 -5.15 12.27 -10.81
C SER A 49 -5.27 10.74 -10.82
N GLY A 50 -5.80 10.17 -9.75
CA GLY A 50 -6.00 8.73 -9.67
C GLY A 50 -6.51 8.27 -8.33
N ARG A 51 -6.56 6.94 -8.17
CA ARG A 51 -6.93 6.30 -6.91
C ARG A 51 -6.29 4.94 -6.77
N ALA A 52 -5.80 4.65 -5.58
CA ALA A 52 -5.48 3.31 -5.13
C ALA A 52 -6.59 2.81 -4.18
N THR A 53 -7.00 1.57 -4.34
CA THR A 53 -7.86 0.82 -3.42
C THR A 53 -7.10 -0.39 -2.92
N LEU A 54 -7.10 -0.60 -1.61
CA LEU A 54 -6.41 -1.69 -0.97
C LEU A 54 -7.41 -2.56 -0.23
N ARG A 55 -7.20 -3.86 -0.25
CA ARG A 55 -8.04 -4.84 0.45
C ARG A 55 -7.14 -5.89 1.09
N GLU A 56 -7.21 -6.00 2.42
CA GLU A 56 -6.52 -7.06 3.16
C GLU A 56 -7.46 -8.23 3.38
N GLU A 57 -6.97 -9.43 3.07
CA GLU A 57 -7.63 -10.71 3.34
C GLU A 57 -6.62 -11.67 3.97
N ARG A 58 -7.15 -12.75 4.56
CA ARG A 58 -6.33 -13.88 4.99
C ARG A 58 -6.51 -15.03 4.02
N THR A 59 -5.39 -15.67 3.67
CA THR A 59 -5.41 -16.95 2.97
C THR A 59 -5.92 -18.06 3.91
N GLU A 60 -6.17 -19.22 3.36
CA GLU A 60 -6.54 -20.42 4.15
C GLU A 60 -5.47 -20.79 5.17
N GLU A 61 -4.19 -20.54 4.86
CA GLU A 61 -3.04 -20.76 5.74
C GLU A 61 -2.89 -19.66 6.81
N GLY A 62 -3.74 -18.63 6.76
CA GLY A 62 -3.74 -17.51 7.71
C GLY A 62 -2.77 -16.39 7.38
N ILE A 63 -2.14 -16.40 6.21
CA ILE A 63 -1.28 -15.32 5.74
C ILE A 63 -2.15 -14.12 5.38
N LYS A 64 -1.74 -12.93 5.79
CA LYS A 64 -2.36 -11.67 5.36
C LYS A 64 -1.82 -11.27 4.01
N GLU A 65 -2.72 -10.97 3.09
CA GLU A 65 -2.39 -10.44 1.76
C GLU A 65 -3.17 -9.15 1.51
N VAL A 66 -2.48 -8.17 0.93
CA VAL A 66 -3.09 -6.92 0.51
C VAL A 66 -3.12 -6.87 -1.01
N THR A 67 -4.33 -6.86 -1.56
CA THR A 67 -4.55 -6.61 -2.99
C THR A 67 -4.72 -5.12 -3.22
N ILE A 68 -3.90 -4.57 -4.10
CA ILE A 68 -3.84 -3.15 -4.46
C ILE A 68 -4.35 -3.00 -5.89
N HIS A 69 -5.36 -2.16 -6.08
CA HIS A 69 -5.80 -1.69 -7.39
C HIS A 69 -5.48 -0.21 -7.52
N LEU A 70 -4.57 0.14 -8.41
CA LEU A 70 -4.18 1.51 -8.72
C LEU A 70 -4.69 1.88 -10.11
N LYS A 71 -5.29 3.06 -10.23
CA LYS A 71 -5.62 3.71 -11.51
C LYS A 71 -5.12 5.13 -11.46
N VAL A 72 -4.50 5.59 -12.53
CA VAL A 72 -3.94 6.93 -12.65
C VAL A 72 -4.12 7.47 -14.05
N GLU A 73 -4.33 8.78 -14.16
CA GLU A 73 -4.45 9.53 -15.41
C GLU A 73 -3.54 10.76 -15.35
N GLY A 74 -3.12 11.24 -16.53
CA GLY A 74 -2.31 12.46 -16.69
C GLY A 74 -0.80 12.24 -16.59
N LEU A 75 -0.33 11.01 -16.43
CA LEU A 75 1.10 10.68 -16.49
C LEU A 75 1.60 10.61 -17.94
N SER A 76 2.91 10.80 -18.14
CA SER A 76 3.56 10.53 -19.42
C SER A 76 3.45 9.05 -19.79
N ASP A 77 3.46 8.75 -21.08
CA ASP A 77 3.52 7.36 -21.55
C ASP A 77 4.88 6.73 -21.16
N GLY A 78 4.84 5.48 -20.77
CA GLY A 78 6.00 4.71 -20.32
C GLY A 78 5.75 3.92 -19.05
N LYS A 79 6.83 3.43 -18.46
CA LYS A 79 6.78 2.76 -17.16
C LYS A 79 7.16 3.72 -16.05
N HIS A 80 6.48 3.59 -14.94
CA HIS A 80 6.70 4.40 -13.74
C HIS A 80 6.80 3.51 -12.52
N ALA A 81 7.82 3.73 -11.70
CA ALA A 81 7.95 3.04 -10.42
C ALA A 81 6.81 3.44 -9.47
N VAL A 82 6.34 2.50 -8.70
CA VAL A 82 5.29 2.71 -7.69
C VAL A 82 5.77 2.18 -6.35
N HIS A 83 5.81 3.06 -5.35
CA HIS A 83 6.22 2.67 -4.00
C HIS A 83 5.22 3.16 -2.96
N ILE A 84 5.19 2.46 -1.83
CA ILE A 84 4.58 2.93 -0.59
C ILE A 84 5.70 3.54 0.25
N HIS A 85 5.53 4.80 0.66
CA HIS A 85 6.48 5.54 1.47
C HIS A 85 6.09 5.56 2.95
N GLU A 86 7.09 5.81 3.83
CA GLU A 86 6.99 5.70 5.29
C GLU A 86 5.91 6.58 5.91
N THR A 87 5.67 7.78 5.37
CA THR A 87 4.84 8.78 6.04
C THR A 87 3.69 9.23 5.15
N GLY A 88 2.49 9.31 5.71
CA GLY A 88 1.27 9.78 5.05
C GLY A 88 1.23 11.28 4.72
N ALA A 89 2.38 11.93 4.59
CA ALA A 89 2.54 13.35 4.29
C ALA A 89 3.07 13.55 2.87
N CYS A 90 2.45 14.47 2.12
CA CYS A 90 2.81 14.73 0.72
C CYS A 90 2.96 16.23 0.40
N GLU A 91 3.05 17.09 1.39
CA GLU A 91 3.29 18.52 1.21
C GLU A 91 4.38 19.00 2.18
N PRO A 92 5.57 19.32 1.67
CA PRO A 92 5.99 19.12 0.27
C PRO A 92 6.04 17.63 -0.09
N CYS A 93 6.15 17.33 -1.39
CA CYS A 93 6.17 15.94 -1.86
C CYS A 93 7.27 15.07 -1.23
N SER A 94 8.38 15.64 -0.83
CA SER A 94 9.44 14.95 -0.10
C SER A 94 9.09 14.60 1.35
N ALA A 95 7.97 15.09 1.87
CA ALA A 95 7.54 14.80 3.24
C ALA A 95 7.12 13.33 3.46
N ALA A 96 6.89 12.58 2.36
CA ALA A 96 6.63 11.15 2.41
C ALA A 96 7.84 10.31 2.87
N LYS A 97 9.04 10.90 2.91
CA LYS A 97 10.33 10.29 3.30
C LYS A 97 10.77 9.15 2.37
N GLY A 98 11.39 8.09 2.92
CA GLY A 98 11.84 6.89 2.21
C GLY A 98 10.71 5.90 1.94
N HIS A 99 11.05 4.77 1.34
CA HIS A 99 10.09 3.68 1.15
C HIS A 99 9.72 3.07 2.49
N HIS A 100 8.47 2.63 2.62
CA HIS A 100 7.99 1.94 3.82
C HIS A 100 8.82 0.65 4.03
N ASP A 101 9.59 0.63 5.09
CA ASP A 101 10.51 -0.46 5.39
C ASP A 101 10.71 -0.68 6.89
N PRO A 102 9.72 -1.22 7.58
CA PRO A 102 9.72 -1.34 9.03
C PRO A 102 10.72 -2.36 9.57
N GLY A 103 11.53 -2.99 8.69
CA GLY A 103 12.50 -4.02 9.05
C GLY A 103 11.93 -5.14 9.94
N PRO A 104 12.71 -6.13 10.31
CA PRO A 104 14.13 -6.32 9.97
C PRO A 104 14.35 -6.79 8.52
N PHE A 105 13.29 -7.01 7.76
CA PHE A 105 13.36 -7.65 6.45
C PHE A 105 13.87 -6.73 5.37
N GLY A 106 13.61 -5.44 5.46
CA GLY A 106 14.03 -4.46 4.50
C GLY A 106 15.22 -3.61 4.96
N GLN A 107 15.60 -3.66 6.23
CA GLN A 107 16.70 -2.83 6.79
C GLN A 107 18.11 -3.28 6.36
N THR A 108 18.20 -4.13 5.39
CA THR A 108 19.48 -4.56 4.85
C THR A 108 20.02 -3.59 3.82
N ARG A 109 19.19 -2.62 3.42
CA ARG A 109 19.68 -1.59 2.54
C ARG A 109 20.32 -0.47 3.29
N PRO A 110 21.47 -0.11 2.84
CA PRO A 110 22.20 1.04 3.29
C PRO A 110 21.65 2.34 2.70
N ASP A 111 20.43 2.70 3.05
CA ASP A 111 19.90 4.03 2.73
C ASP A 111 20.51 5.10 3.60
N SER A 112 21.14 4.65 4.67
CA SER A 112 21.84 5.50 5.60
C SER A 112 23.17 5.93 4.99
N ALA A 113 23.44 7.19 5.07
CA ALA A 113 24.71 7.76 4.67
C ALA A 113 25.90 6.93 5.24
N GLY A 114 26.66 6.31 4.37
CA GLY A 114 27.83 5.52 4.73
C GLY A 114 27.78 4.04 4.37
N ASP A 115 26.69 3.60 3.85
CA ASP A 115 26.56 2.22 3.45
C ASP A 115 27.05 2.00 2.02
N THR A 116 27.81 0.95 1.83
CA THR A 116 28.62 0.73 0.63
C THR A 116 28.12 -0.40 -0.27
N VAL A 117 26.90 -0.87 -0.06
CA VAL A 117 26.34 -1.91 -0.95
C VAL A 117 26.08 -1.29 -2.31
N PRO A 118 26.69 -1.78 -3.38
CA PRO A 118 26.42 -1.29 -4.72
C PRO A 118 24.95 -1.44 -5.09
N ALA A 119 24.39 -0.46 -5.76
CA ALA A 119 23.01 -0.51 -6.25
C ALA A 119 22.72 -1.74 -7.12
N THR A 120 23.76 -2.29 -7.74
CA THR A 120 23.72 -3.52 -8.54
C THR A 120 23.40 -4.79 -7.74
N ASP A 121 23.62 -4.77 -6.43
CA ASP A 121 23.36 -5.92 -5.56
C ASP A 121 21.93 -5.91 -4.99
N ILE A 122 21.13 -4.93 -5.36
CA ILE A 122 19.76 -4.77 -4.90
C ILE A 122 18.83 -5.48 -5.88
N ASN A 123 18.25 -6.59 -5.45
CA ASN A 123 17.17 -7.26 -6.16
C ASN A 123 15.85 -6.55 -5.87
N HIS A 124 15.16 -6.14 -6.89
CA HIS A 124 13.86 -5.52 -6.80
C HIS A 124 12.74 -6.56 -6.75
N PRO A 125 11.67 -6.42 -5.95
CA PRO A 125 11.41 -5.39 -4.96
C PRO A 125 12.22 -5.63 -3.67
N TYR A 126 12.89 -4.63 -3.19
CA TYR A 126 13.85 -4.78 -2.10
C TYR A 126 13.29 -4.35 -0.74
N GLN A 127 12.68 -3.17 -0.67
CA GLN A 127 12.04 -2.66 0.53
C GLN A 127 10.58 -3.13 0.60
N MET A 128 9.97 -3.12 1.78
CA MET A 128 8.60 -3.63 1.97
C MET A 128 7.56 -2.85 1.16
N GLY A 129 7.79 -1.56 0.94
CA GLY A 129 6.94 -0.67 0.16
C GLY A 129 7.12 -0.75 -1.35
N ASP A 130 8.11 -1.49 -1.86
CA ASP A 130 8.34 -1.58 -3.31
C ASP A 130 7.24 -2.42 -3.97
N LEU A 131 6.64 -1.84 -5.01
CA LEU A 131 5.60 -2.47 -5.81
C LEU A 131 6.12 -2.68 -7.24
N ILE A 132 5.27 -3.19 -8.11
CA ILE A 132 5.59 -3.34 -9.52
C ILE A 132 5.45 -2.00 -10.26
N ASN A 133 6.23 -1.82 -11.32
CA ASN A 133 6.06 -0.67 -12.23
C ASN A 133 4.66 -0.66 -12.83
N ILE A 134 4.10 0.54 -12.99
CA ILE A 134 2.85 0.75 -13.73
C ILE A 134 3.19 1.16 -15.18
N GLU A 135 2.55 0.53 -16.15
CA GLU A 135 2.66 0.93 -17.56
C GLU A 135 1.55 1.93 -17.90
N VAL A 136 1.95 3.08 -18.43
CA VAL A 136 1.05 4.17 -18.85
C VAL A 136 1.02 4.26 -20.36
N LYS A 137 -0.18 4.28 -20.94
CA LYS A 137 -0.45 4.46 -22.36
C LYS A 137 -1.56 5.49 -22.56
N ASN A 138 -1.33 6.44 -23.46
CA ASN A 138 -2.25 7.54 -23.70
C ASN A 138 -2.65 8.28 -22.41
N GLY A 139 -1.66 8.50 -21.54
CA GLY A 139 -1.84 9.19 -20.28
C GLY A 139 -2.57 8.41 -19.20
N ARG A 140 -2.83 7.11 -19.38
CA ARG A 140 -3.57 6.27 -18.43
C ARG A 140 -2.81 5.02 -18.05
N GLY A 141 -2.80 4.73 -16.76
CA GLY A 141 -2.19 3.52 -16.21
C GLY A 141 -3.10 2.84 -15.21
N SER A 142 -2.96 1.51 -15.11
CA SER A 142 -3.60 0.72 -14.07
C SER A 142 -2.73 -0.44 -13.63
N MET A 143 -2.81 -0.77 -12.34
CA MET A 143 -2.09 -1.87 -11.74
C MET A 143 -3.02 -2.66 -10.83
N LYS A 144 -2.90 -3.98 -10.86
CA LYS A 144 -3.38 -4.87 -9.82
C LYS A 144 -2.21 -5.66 -9.28
N HIS A 145 -1.92 -5.53 -7.99
CA HIS A 145 -0.82 -6.22 -7.33
C HIS A 145 -1.28 -6.79 -5.99
N THR A 146 -0.88 -8.01 -5.66
CA THR A 146 -1.12 -8.62 -4.35
C THR A 146 0.22 -8.85 -3.67
N THR A 147 0.33 -8.43 -2.42
CA THR A 147 1.55 -8.54 -1.62
C THR A 147 1.21 -8.94 -0.19
N ASN A 148 2.11 -9.68 0.45
CA ASN A 148 2.10 -9.99 1.88
C ASN A 148 3.19 -9.22 2.65
N ARG A 149 3.83 -8.27 1.99
CA ARG A 149 4.94 -7.48 2.56
C ARG A 149 4.46 -6.30 3.40
N VAL A 150 3.20 -5.92 3.24
CA VAL A 150 2.53 -4.86 4.03
C VAL A 150 1.18 -5.36 4.53
N THR A 151 0.62 -4.69 5.53
CA THR A 151 -0.73 -4.99 6.05
C THR A 151 -1.54 -3.71 6.23
N LEU A 152 -2.87 -3.83 6.21
CA LEU A 152 -3.79 -2.77 6.65
C LEU A 152 -4.13 -2.92 8.13
N SER A 153 -4.14 -4.15 8.64
CA SER A 153 -4.33 -4.45 10.05
C SER A 153 -3.11 -4.03 10.87
N ALA A 154 -3.36 -3.63 12.09
CA ALA A 154 -2.31 -3.22 13.02
C ALA A 154 -1.22 -4.29 13.18
N GLY A 155 0.01 -3.83 13.25
CA GLY A 155 1.21 -4.66 13.39
C GLY A 155 2.42 -3.99 12.73
N ARG A 156 3.55 -4.68 12.77
CA ARG A 156 4.82 -4.15 12.30
C ARG A 156 4.84 -3.78 10.80
N LEU A 157 4.09 -4.51 9.98
CA LEU A 157 4.01 -4.30 8.53
C LEU A 157 2.84 -3.39 8.15
N SER A 158 2.20 -2.73 9.13
CA SER A 158 1.04 -1.88 8.87
C SER A 158 1.44 -0.61 8.14
N ILE A 159 0.78 -0.34 7.02
CA ILE A 159 0.85 0.94 6.32
C ILE A 159 -0.20 1.94 6.82
N LEU A 160 -0.92 1.56 7.89
CA LEU A 160 -1.91 2.38 8.60
C LEU A 160 -1.49 2.59 10.06
N ASP A 161 -0.21 2.80 10.27
CA ASP A 161 0.36 3.13 11.57
C ASP A 161 0.09 4.60 11.97
N GLU A 162 0.78 5.12 12.98
CA GLU A 162 0.47 6.42 13.58
C GLU A 162 0.65 7.59 12.60
N ASP A 163 1.70 7.58 11.77
CA ASP A 163 1.98 8.64 10.79
C ASP A 163 1.52 8.28 9.37
N GLY A 164 0.97 7.08 9.19
CA GLY A 164 0.41 6.59 7.94
C GLY A 164 1.47 6.39 6.87
N SER A 165 1.02 6.13 5.64
CA SER A 165 1.89 5.93 4.49
C SER A 165 1.38 6.69 3.27
N ALA A 166 2.24 6.88 2.28
CA ALA A 166 1.88 7.53 1.02
C ALA A 166 2.24 6.64 -0.18
N PHE A 167 1.38 6.64 -1.21
CA PHE A 167 1.76 6.12 -2.52
C PHE A 167 2.54 7.17 -3.30
N ILE A 168 3.69 6.78 -3.83
CA ILE A 168 4.49 7.60 -4.74
C ILE A 168 4.57 6.89 -6.08
N ILE A 169 4.23 7.63 -7.15
CA ILE A 169 4.46 7.20 -8.53
C ILE A 169 5.56 8.08 -9.07
N HIS A 170 6.65 7.48 -9.48
CA HIS A 170 7.85 8.18 -9.94
C HIS A 170 7.76 8.49 -11.44
N THR A 171 8.61 9.43 -11.89
CA THR A 171 8.67 9.80 -13.31
C THR A 171 9.28 8.67 -14.16
N ASN A 172 10.19 7.92 -13.59
CA ASN A 172 10.92 6.84 -14.26
C ASN A 172 10.49 5.47 -13.69
N GLU A 173 10.80 4.40 -14.42
CA GLU A 173 10.76 3.03 -13.90
C GLU A 173 11.91 2.76 -12.94
N ASP A 174 11.78 1.69 -12.14
CA ASP A 174 12.84 1.12 -11.33
C ASP A 174 13.86 0.35 -12.17
#